data_68cf56b06215cdd3232aaa91609c1afa
#
_entry.id   68cf56b06215cdd3232aaa91609c1afa
#
_cell.length_a   1.000
_cell.length_b   1.000
_cell.length_c   1.000
_cell.angle_alpha   90.00
_cell.angle_beta   90.00
_cell.angle_gamma   90.00
#
_symmetry.space_group_name_H-M   'P 1'
#
loop_
_entity.id
_entity.type
_entity.pdbx_description
1 polymer ?
#
loop_
_entity_poly.entity_id
_entity_poly.type
_entity_poly.pdbx_seq_one_letter_code
_entity_poly.pdbx_strand_id
1 'polypeptide(L)' 'MNTLTISHELSKIHQVDYDSALSELSVFFKDGRAYKYFKIEPRHFSMISKLVQERKSVGKYLTEHIFNKYDQEKL' A
#
# COMPACT_ATOMS: atom_id res chain seq x y z
N MET A 1 -11.51 5.60 -6.64
CA MET A 1 -10.34 4.82 -6.18
C MET A 1 -9.06 5.55 -6.55
N ASN A 2 -8.12 5.63 -5.62
CA ASN A 2 -6.84 6.31 -5.84
C ASN A 2 -5.75 5.26 -6.03
N THR A 3 -4.91 5.46 -7.04
CA THR A 3 -3.83 4.53 -7.38
C THR A 3 -2.49 5.25 -7.30
N LEU A 4 -1.53 4.61 -6.64
CA LEU A 4 -0.14 5.06 -6.61
C LEU A 4 0.74 4.01 -7.27
N THR A 5 1.48 4.41 -8.29
CA THR A 5 2.45 3.53 -8.95
C THR A 5 3.83 3.81 -8.36
N ILE A 6 4.53 2.75 -7.97
CA ILE A 6 5.84 2.86 -7.36
C ILE A 6 6.88 2.44 -8.37
N SER A 7 7.66 3.40 -8.86
CA SER A 7 8.65 3.16 -9.91
C SER A 7 10.07 2.92 -9.37
N HIS A 8 10.25 2.91 -8.05
CA HIS A 8 11.56 2.72 -7.43
C HIS A 8 12.05 1.29 -7.68
N GLU A 9 13.25 1.14 -8.26
CA GLU A 9 13.78 -0.17 -8.66
C GLU A 9 13.93 -1.15 -7.52
N LEU A 10 14.28 -0.67 -6.33
CA LEU A 10 14.51 -1.52 -5.16
C LEU A 10 13.22 -1.86 -4.41
N SER A 11 12.10 -1.27 -4.79
CA SER A 11 10.82 -1.56 -4.15
C SER A 11 10.30 -2.92 -4.59
N LYS A 12 9.80 -3.72 -3.63
CA LYS A 12 9.12 -4.99 -3.92
C LYS A 12 7.66 -4.77 -4.29
N ILE A 13 7.14 -3.56 -4.05
CA ILE A 13 5.76 -3.18 -4.31
C ILE A 13 5.76 -2.29 -5.54
N HIS A 14 4.86 -2.59 -6.51
CA HIS A 14 4.78 -1.77 -7.71
C HIS A 14 3.55 -0.88 -7.77
N GLN A 15 2.52 -1.16 -6.99
CA GLN A 15 1.29 -0.39 -7.02
C GLN A 15 0.53 -0.53 -5.71
N VAL A 16 -0.13 0.56 -5.31
CA VAL A 16 -1.02 0.58 -4.15
C VAL A 16 -2.31 1.28 -4.58
N ASP A 17 -3.46 0.64 -4.34
CA ASP A 17 -4.77 1.22 -4.62
C ASP A 17 -5.49 1.45 -3.30
N TYR A 18 -6.15 2.60 -3.16
CA TYR A 18 -6.94 2.90 -1.98
C TYR A 18 -8.37 3.30 -2.36
N ASP A 19 -9.34 2.61 -1.79
CA ASP A 19 -10.76 2.92 -1.94
C ASP A 19 -11.23 3.59 -0.66
N SER A 20 -11.39 4.92 -0.70
CA SER A 20 -11.78 5.69 0.48
C SER A 20 -13.20 5.42 0.93
N ALA A 21 -14.09 5.04 0.00
CA ALA A 21 -15.48 4.73 0.35
C ALA A 21 -15.58 3.46 1.17
N LEU A 22 -14.71 2.48 0.91
CA LEU A 22 -14.71 1.19 1.59
C LEU A 22 -13.59 1.07 2.62
N SER A 23 -12.69 2.04 2.69
CA SER A 23 -11.49 2.01 3.54
C SER A 23 -10.63 0.79 3.27
N GLU A 24 -10.46 0.43 1.99
CA GLU A 24 -9.70 -0.75 1.57
C GLU A 24 -8.44 -0.34 0.85
N LEU A 25 -7.33 -0.94 1.24
CA LEU A 25 -6.03 -0.72 0.64
C LEU A 25 -5.58 -2.01 -0.04
N SER A 26 -5.33 -1.95 -1.36
CA SER A 26 -4.80 -3.09 -2.10
C SER A 26 -3.33 -2.85 -2.42
N VAL A 27 -2.49 -3.85 -2.15
CA VAL A 27 -1.04 -3.75 -2.36
C VAL A 27 -0.65 -4.82 -3.38
N PHE A 28 0.02 -4.38 -4.45
CA PHE A 28 0.44 -5.25 -5.54
C PHE A 28 1.97 -5.35 -5.55
N PHE A 29 2.47 -6.57 -5.42
CA PHE A 29 3.90 -6.85 -5.40
C PHE A 29 4.43 -7.14 -6.80
N LYS A 30 5.72 -6.90 -7.00
CA LYS A 30 6.37 -7.14 -8.31
C LYS A 30 6.43 -8.62 -8.70
N ASP A 31 6.33 -9.52 -7.71
CA ASP A 31 6.33 -10.97 -7.97
C ASP A 31 4.96 -11.53 -8.34
N GLY A 32 3.94 -10.66 -8.45
CA GLY A 32 2.60 -11.06 -8.84
C GLY A 32 1.64 -11.27 -7.69
N ARG A 33 2.12 -11.27 -6.44
CA ARG A 33 1.23 -11.37 -5.28
C ARG A 33 0.48 -10.06 -5.06
N ALA A 34 -0.74 -10.16 -4.55
CA ALA A 34 -1.54 -8.99 -4.19
C ALA A 34 -2.39 -9.29 -2.97
N TYR A 35 -2.55 -8.30 -2.11
CA TYR A 35 -3.35 -8.41 -0.89
C TYR A 35 -4.20 -7.17 -0.70
N LYS A 36 -5.40 -7.36 -0.15
CA LYS A 36 -6.29 -6.26 0.22
C LYS A 36 -6.34 -6.20 1.75
N TYR A 37 -6.23 -5.01 2.29
CA TYR A 37 -6.31 -4.75 3.73
C TYR A 37 -7.55 -3.92 4.02
N PHE A 38 -8.25 -4.25 5.11
CA PHE A 38 -9.55 -3.67 5.44
C PHE A 38 -9.44 -2.67 6.58
N LYS A 39 -10.39 -1.72 6.62
CA LYS A 39 -10.51 -0.71 7.68
C LYS A 39 -9.26 0.16 7.79
N ILE A 40 -8.66 0.50 6.66
CA ILE A 40 -7.48 1.34 6.59
C ILE A 40 -7.89 2.81 6.61
N GLU A 41 -7.37 3.57 7.56
CA GLU A 41 -7.66 4.99 7.67
C GLU A 41 -6.99 5.78 6.53
N PRO A 42 -7.62 6.87 6.05
CA PRO A 42 -7.06 7.67 4.95
C PRO A 42 -5.66 8.22 5.23
N ARG A 43 -5.31 8.44 6.50
CA ARG A 43 -3.98 8.94 6.88
C ARG A 43 -2.85 8.02 6.42
N HIS A 44 -3.11 6.72 6.36
CA HIS A 44 -2.11 5.76 5.89
C HIS A 44 -1.83 5.93 4.40
N PHE A 45 -2.89 6.14 3.60
CA PHE A 45 -2.71 6.37 2.18
C PHE A 45 -1.99 7.69 1.92
N SER A 46 -2.31 8.74 2.68
CA SER A 46 -1.63 10.02 2.58
C SER A 46 -0.13 9.90 2.87
N MET A 47 0.23 9.11 3.89
CA MET A 47 1.63 8.88 4.22
C MET A 47 2.34 8.06 3.12
N ILE A 48 1.66 7.05 2.58
CA ILE A 48 2.22 6.25 1.48
C ILE A 48 2.47 7.14 0.26
N SER A 49 1.51 8.03 -0.07
CA SER A 49 1.67 8.97 -1.16
C SER A 49 2.90 9.86 -0.97
N LYS A 50 3.10 10.37 0.24
CA LYS A 50 4.27 11.18 0.57
C LYS A 50 5.57 10.40 0.39
N LEU A 51 5.60 9.15 0.85
CA LEU A 51 6.79 8.30 0.71
C LEU A 51 7.11 8.03 -0.75
N VAL A 52 6.10 7.81 -1.59
CA VAL A 52 6.29 7.62 -3.03
C VAL A 52 6.91 8.87 -3.64
N GLN A 53 6.40 10.05 -3.29
CA GLN A 53 6.92 11.32 -3.80
C GLN A 53 8.36 11.56 -3.37
N GLU A 54 8.72 11.17 -2.15
CA GLU A 54 10.05 11.34 -1.58
C GLU A 54 11.00 10.19 -1.95
N ARG A 55 10.52 9.21 -2.68
CA ARG A 55 11.27 7.99 -3.07
C ARG A 55 11.80 7.22 -1.86
N LYS A 56 11.02 7.21 -0.79
CA LYS A 56 11.33 6.44 0.42
C LYS A 56 10.65 5.08 0.37
N SER A 57 11.04 4.20 1.30
CA SER A 57 10.54 2.83 1.30
C SER A 57 9.07 2.75 1.74
N VAL A 58 8.19 2.42 0.81
CA VAL A 58 6.79 2.13 1.09
C VAL A 58 6.67 0.78 1.80
N GLY A 59 7.48 -0.20 1.39
CA GLY A 59 7.47 -1.52 2.01
C GLY A 59 7.76 -1.49 3.50
N LYS A 60 8.72 -0.66 3.91
CA LYS A 60 9.06 -0.50 5.33
C LYS A 60 7.86 0.06 6.12
N TYR A 61 7.21 1.09 5.57
CA TYR A 61 6.04 1.68 6.21
C TYR A 61 4.92 0.66 6.37
N LEU A 62 4.61 -0.08 5.30
CA LEU A 62 3.56 -1.09 5.33
C LEU A 62 3.86 -2.20 6.32
N THR A 63 5.13 -2.63 6.40
CA THR A 63 5.54 -3.65 7.36
C THR A 63 5.34 -3.19 8.80
N GLU A 64 5.65 -1.93 9.08
CA GLU A 64 5.56 -1.38 10.43
C GLU A 64 4.12 -1.03 10.85
N HIS A 65 3.27 -0.62 9.90
CA HIS A 65 1.97 -0.02 10.23
C HIS A 65 0.76 -0.78 9.70
N ILE A 66 0.90 -1.60 8.67
CA ILE A 66 -0.22 -2.26 8.01
C ILE A 66 -0.16 -3.78 8.09
N PHE A 67 0.98 -4.37 7.69
CA PHE A 67 1.11 -5.83 7.65
C PHE A 67 1.02 -6.41 9.06
N ASN A 68 0.22 -7.47 9.22
CA ASN A 68 -0.03 -8.14 10.49
C ASN A 68 -0.76 -7.29 11.53
N LYS A 69 -1.27 -6.11 11.14
CA LYS A 69 -2.01 -5.23 12.05
C LYS A 69 -3.46 -5.06 11.63
N TYR A 70 -3.80 -5.38 10.39
CA TYR A 70 -5.14 -5.29 9.84
C TYR A 70 -5.52 -6.62 9.19
N ASP A 71 -6.82 -6.87 9.07
CA ASP A 71 -7.31 -8.03 8.35
C ASP A 71 -6.91 -7.91 6.88
N GLN A 72 -6.56 -9.03 6.28
CA GLN A 72 -6.15 -9.06 4.89
C GLN A 72 -6.82 -10.19 4.12
N GLU A 73 -6.90 -10.00 2.81
CA GLU A 73 -7.40 -11.00 1.89
C GLU A 73 -6.43 -11.10 0.72
N LYS A 74 -6.01 -12.31 0.38
CA LYS A 74 -5.16 -12.53 -0.78
C LYS A 74 -6.00 -12.41 -2.05
N LEU A 75 -5.53 -11.58 -2.98
CA LEU A 75 -6.22 -11.36 -4.25
C LEU A 75 -5.80 -12.34 -5.34
#